data_eb9dbb2fa09c78a5b368f8f40aa9c1d3
#
_entry.id   eb9dbb2fa09c78a5b368f8f40aa9c1d3
#
_cell.length_a   1.000
_cell.length_b   1.000
_cell.length_c   1.000
_cell.angle_alpha   90.00
_cell.angle_beta   90.00
_cell.angle_gamma   90.00
#
_symmetry.space_group_name_H-M   'P 1'
#
loop_
_entity.id
_entity.type
_entity.pdbx_description
1 polymer ?
#
loop_
_entity_poly.entity_id
_entity_poly.type
_entity_poly.pdbx_seq_one_letter_code
_entity_poly.pdbx_strand_id
1 'polypeptide(L)'
;YALKLLQKSGIPEINGYGTFPVSGHFLRTDNPEVVAQHHAKVYSQAQVGAPPMSVPHLDTRIVDGKPSLLFGPFAGLNPKFLKSGSILDLPLSIRPANLVPYLSVAIRNLGLVSYLLKEVTKSKSKKFASLQEFVPDADANDWSYYEAGQRAQVIKPVGRGGVLQFGTEVITSADGSISGLLGASPGASVSVSVMLEVLQKMQPTQFDESKAAIAKLIPSF
;
A
#
# COMPACT_ATOMS: atom_id res chain seq x y z
N TYR A 1 10.90 -1.30 -1.22
CA TYR A 1 12.28 -1.56 -1.72
C TYR A 1 12.37 -2.76 -2.66
N ALA A 2 11.42 -3.73 -2.66
CA ALA A 2 11.50 -4.92 -3.52
C ALA A 2 11.75 -4.59 -5.00
N LEU A 3 11.05 -3.60 -5.57
CA LEU A 3 11.30 -3.16 -6.95
C LEU A 3 12.77 -2.82 -7.19
N LYS A 4 13.39 -1.99 -6.32
CA LYS A 4 14.79 -1.57 -6.50
C LYS A 4 15.76 -2.73 -6.37
N LEU A 5 15.49 -3.68 -5.45
CA LEU A 5 16.31 -4.89 -5.30
C LEU A 5 16.23 -5.79 -6.53
N LEU A 6 15.01 -6.05 -7.02
CA LEU A 6 14.81 -6.84 -8.25
C LEU A 6 15.39 -6.13 -9.49
N GLN A 7 15.29 -4.82 -9.58
CA GLN A 7 15.96 -4.06 -10.64
C GLN A 7 17.48 -4.14 -10.53
N LYS A 8 18.04 -4.21 -9.31
CA LYS A 8 19.50 -4.34 -9.08
C LYS A 8 20.00 -5.75 -9.35
N SER A 9 19.18 -6.78 -9.15
CA SER A 9 19.53 -8.17 -9.47
C SER A 9 19.70 -8.41 -10.97
N GLY A 10 19.13 -7.56 -11.82
CA GLY A 10 19.27 -7.65 -13.27
C GLY A 10 18.39 -8.72 -13.92
N ILE A 11 17.45 -9.32 -13.19
CA ILE A 11 16.54 -10.33 -13.77
C ILE A 11 15.64 -9.68 -14.83
N PRO A 12 15.42 -10.32 -16.00
CA PRO A 12 14.60 -9.75 -17.07
C PRO A 12 13.11 -9.64 -16.71
N GLU A 13 12.62 -10.46 -15.81
CA GLU A 13 11.21 -10.51 -15.39
C GLU A 13 10.74 -9.22 -14.71
N ILE A 14 11.66 -8.38 -14.19
CA ILE A 14 11.34 -7.08 -13.60
C ILE A 14 11.21 -5.97 -14.64
N ASN A 15 11.58 -6.22 -15.90
CA ASN A 15 11.55 -5.20 -16.93
C ASN A 15 10.13 -4.69 -17.16
N GLY A 16 10.00 -3.37 -17.25
CA GLY A 16 8.71 -2.70 -17.41
C GLY A 16 7.91 -2.49 -16.14
N TYR A 17 8.21 -3.21 -15.06
CA TYR A 17 7.54 -2.98 -13.77
C TYR A 17 7.97 -1.66 -13.14
N GLY A 18 7.01 -1.03 -12.47
CA GLY A 18 7.20 0.18 -11.70
C GLY A 18 6.35 0.15 -10.43
N THR A 19 6.52 1.17 -9.58
CA THR A 19 5.65 1.38 -8.42
C THR A 19 5.29 2.85 -8.29
N PHE A 20 4.04 3.08 -7.91
CA PHE A 20 3.54 4.41 -7.62
C PHE A 20 3.33 4.51 -6.10
N PRO A 21 4.18 5.27 -5.38
CA PRO A 21 4.06 5.38 -3.94
C PRO A 21 2.94 6.34 -3.55
N VAL A 22 2.02 5.87 -2.71
CA VAL A 22 0.95 6.66 -2.11
C VAL A 22 1.18 6.66 -0.60
N SER A 23 1.35 7.82 0.01
CA SER A 23 1.43 7.94 1.46
C SER A 23 0.05 7.97 2.09
N GLY A 24 -0.06 7.45 3.30
CA GLY A 24 -1.25 7.55 4.14
C GLY A 24 -0.96 8.42 5.36
N HIS A 25 -1.82 9.40 5.59
CA HIS A 25 -1.74 10.28 6.76
C HIS A 25 -3.01 10.14 7.58
N PHE A 26 -2.88 10.24 8.89
CA PHE A 26 -3.99 10.21 9.83
C PHE A 26 -3.94 11.45 10.74
N LEU A 27 -5.09 11.80 11.26
CA LEU A 27 -5.20 12.54 12.51
C LEU A 27 -5.20 11.50 13.63
N ARG A 28 -4.38 11.70 14.67
CA ARG A 28 -4.22 10.79 15.80
C ARG A 28 -4.37 11.54 17.10
N THR A 29 -5.10 10.94 18.02
CA THR A 29 -5.12 11.35 19.43
C THR A 29 -4.73 10.19 20.33
N ASP A 30 -3.96 10.50 21.36
CA ASP A 30 -3.61 9.61 22.47
C ASP A 30 -4.24 10.10 23.79
N ASN A 31 -5.10 11.14 23.72
CA ASN A 31 -5.83 11.64 24.90
C ASN A 31 -6.77 10.53 25.42
N PRO A 32 -6.57 10.02 26.66
CA PRO A 32 -7.35 8.89 27.18
C PRO A 32 -8.85 9.17 27.25
N GLU A 33 -9.24 10.41 27.53
CA GLU A 33 -10.65 10.80 27.63
C GLU A 33 -11.35 10.73 26.27
N VAL A 34 -10.65 11.13 25.19
CA VAL A 34 -11.17 11.05 23.83
C VAL A 34 -11.16 9.60 23.33
N VAL A 35 -10.09 8.86 23.59
CA VAL A 35 -9.96 7.45 23.17
C VAL A 35 -11.00 6.57 23.84
N ALA A 36 -11.31 6.82 25.13
CA ALA A 36 -12.31 6.04 25.90
C ALA A 36 -13.73 6.17 25.36
N GLN A 37 -14.02 7.17 24.52
CA GLN A 37 -15.34 7.38 23.95
C GLN A 37 -15.61 6.55 22.69
N HIS A 38 -14.58 5.89 22.13
CA HIS A 38 -14.70 5.17 20.85
C HIS A 38 -13.99 3.83 20.89
N HIS A 39 -14.73 2.75 20.66
CA HIS A 39 -14.20 1.37 20.72
C HIS A 39 -14.43 0.58 19.43
N ALA A 40 -14.87 1.23 18.37
CA ALA A 40 -15.22 0.59 17.11
C ALA A 40 -14.33 1.08 15.97
N LYS A 41 -14.46 0.43 14.82
CA LYS A 41 -13.95 0.92 13.54
C LYS A 41 -15.12 1.35 12.69
N VAL A 42 -15.21 2.64 12.39
CA VAL A 42 -16.31 3.25 11.64
C VAL A 42 -15.77 3.82 10.34
N TYR A 43 -16.36 3.39 9.23
CA TYR A 43 -16.04 3.89 7.88
C TYR A 43 -17.07 4.93 7.45
N SER A 44 -16.63 5.95 6.71
CA SER A 44 -17.53 6.78 5.93
C SER A 44 -17.99 6.03 4.67
N GLN A 45 -19.06 6.53 4.08
CA GLN A 45 -19.47 6.05 2.76
C GLN A 45 -18.54 6.61 1.68
N ALA A 46 -18.10 5.75 0.75
CA ALA A 46 -17.29 6.19 -0.37
C ALA A 46 -18.10 7.15 -1.26
N GLN A 47 -17.51 8.27 -1.65
CA GLN A 47 -18.09 9.12 -2.67
C GLN A 47 -18.12 8.38 -4.02
N VAL A 48 -19.14 8.62 -4.82
CA VAL A 48 -19.26 8.01 -6.14
C VAL A 48 -18.04 8.36 -6.98
N GLY A 49 -17.35 7.32 -7.51
CA GLY A 49 -16.13 7.47 -8.30
C GLY A 49 -14.83 7.62 -7.49
N ALA A 50 -14.88 7.64 -6.16
CA ALA A 50 -13.67 7.63 -5.35
C ALA A 50 -13.01 6.23 -5.34
N PRO A 51 -11.66 6.16 -5.32
CA PRO A 51 -10.99 4.88 -5.17
C PRO A 51 -11.38 4.20 -3.84
N PRO A 52 -11.59 2.87 -3.81
CA PRO A 52 -12.05 2.15 -2.61
C PRO A 52 -11.16 2.35 -1.36
N MET A 53 -9.93 2.78 -1.56
CA MET A 53 -8.91 2.94 -0.52
C MET A 53 -8.84 4.36 0.08
N SER A 54 -9.68 5.27 -0.40
CA SER A 54 -9.66 6.69 -0.02
C SER A 54 -10.73 7.06 1.01
N VAL A 55 -11.45 6.06 1.54
CA VAL A 55 -12.52 6.30 2.50
C VAL A 55 -11.93 6.50 3.89
N PRO A 56 -11.97 7.70 4.47
CA PRO A 56 -11.57 7.92 5.84
C PRO A 56 -12.38 7.06 6.80
N HIS A 57 -11.74 6.58 7.85
CA HIS A 57 -12.38 5.83 8.92
C HIS A 57 -11.83 6.27 10.26
N LEU A 58 -12.65 6.16 11.29
CA LEU A 58 -12.27 6.35 12.67
C LEU A 58 -11.99 4.96 13.27
N ASP A 59 -10.80 4.78 13.86
CA ASP A 59 -10.32 3.46 14.26
C ASP A 59 -9.53 3.54 15.57
N THR A 60 -9.98 2.81 16.59
CA THR A 60 -9.18 2.65 17.81
C THR A 60 -8.16 1.54 17.60
N ARG A 61 -6.89 1.87 17.81
CA ARG A 61 -5.77 0.92 17.69
C ARG A 61 -4.99 0.85 18.98
N ILE A 62 -4.55 -0.34 19.31
CA ILE A 62 -3.60 -0.57 20.39
C ILE A 62 -2.23 -0.77 19.77
N VAL A 63 -1.31 0.17 20.03
CA VAL A 63 0.07 0.12 19.56
C VAL A 63 0.97 0.15 20.79
N ASP A 64 1.83 -0.84 20.91
CA ASP A 64 2.74 -1.00 22.08
C ASP A 64 1.98 -0.94 23.42
N GLY A 65 0.81 -1.58 23.49
CA GLY A 65 -0.04 -1.63 24.68
C GLY A 65 -0.80 -0.34 24.99
N LYS A 66 -0.68 0.70 24.17
CA LYS A 66 -1.37 1.99 24.34
C LYS A 66 -2.46 2.16 23.31
N PRO A 67 -3.71 2.44 23.72
CA PRO A 67 -4.78 2.74 22.79
C PRO A 67 -4.60 4.15 22.21
N SER A 68 -4.87 4.26 20.93
CA SER A 68 -4.87 5.53 20.18
C SER A 68 -6.07 5.54 19.26
N LEU A 69 -6.68 6.70 19.05
CA LEU A 69 -7.75 6.87 18.08
C LEU A 69 -7.17 7.55 16.83
N LEU A 70 -7.41 6.95 15.68
CA LEU A 70 -6.90 7.41 14.39
C LEU A 70 -8.05 7.69 13.44
N PHE A 71 -8.00 8.82 12.76
CA PHE A 71 -8.92 9.19 11.69
C PHE A 71 -8.19 9.39 10.37
N GLY A 72 -8.56 8.67 9.33
CA GLY A 72 -7.95 8.67 8.00
C GLY A 72 -8.16 7.33 7.30
N PRO A 73 -7.33 6.95 6.31
CA PRO A 73 -6.19 7.70 5.80
C PRO A 73 -6.58 8.85 4.89
N PHE A 74 -5.81 9.92 4.94
CA PHE A 74 -5.77 10.93 3.90
C PHE A 74 -4.66 10.55 2.92
N ALA A 75 -4.98 10.45 1.65
CA ALA A 75 -4.00 10.11 0.64
C ALA A 75 -3.00 11.26 0.45
N GLY A 76 -1.74 10.91 0.31
CA GLY A 76 -0.66 11.82 -0.01
C GLY A 76 0.20 11.27 -1.14
N LEU A 77 0.95 12.13 -1.79
CA LEU A 77 1.98 11.76 -2.76
C LEU A 77 3.34 11.93 -2.10
N ASN A 78 4.13 10.86 -2.07
CA ASN A 78 5.48 10.93 -1.52
C ASN A 78 6.39 10.03 -2.39
N PRO A 79 7.48 10.57 -2.98
CA PRO A 79 8.37 9.79 -3.82
C PRO A 79 9.20 8.73 -3.07
N LYS A 80 9.17 8.73 -1.75
CA LYS A 80 9.81 7.69 -0.94
C LYS A 80 9.05 6.36 -1.07
N PHE A 81 9.77 5.25 -1.10
CA PHE A 81 9.15 3.91 -1.08
C PHE A 81 8.93 3.37 0.33
N LEU A 82 9.64 3.89 1.31
CA LEU A 82 9.47 3.61 2.74
C LEU A 82 9.40 4.92 3.53
N LYS A 83 8.82 4.88 4.72
CA LYS A 83 8.78 6.02 5.65
C LYS A 83 10.19 6.59 5.91
N SER A 84 11.19 5.71 6.07
CA SER A 84 12.62 6.04 6.23
C SER A 84 13.39 6.10 4.91
N GLY A 85 12.70 6.06 3.75
CA GLY A 85 13.33 6.07 2.43
C GLY A 85 13.80 7.45 1.98
N SER A 86 14.32 7.49 0.74
CA SER A 86 14.80 8.70 0.09
C SER A 86 13.76 9.25 -0.89
N ILE A 87 13.70 10.58 -1.03
CA ILE A 87 12.91 11.26 -2.07
C ILE A 87 13.36 10.85 -3.49
N LEU A 88 14.57 10.29 -3.61
CA LEU A 88 15.11 9.77 -4.86
C LEU A 88 14.66 8.33 -5.17
N ASP A 89 13.88 7.67 -4.29
CA ASP A 89 13.48 6.27 -4.52
C ASP A 89 12.65 6.13 -5.79
N LEU A 90 11.65 6.97 -5.99
CA LEU A 90 10.83 6.96 -7.20
C LEU A 90 11.63 7.37 -8.44
N PRO A 91 12.31 8.54 -8.50
CA PRO A 91 13.10 8.93 -9.67
C PRO A 91 14.13 7.88 -10.08
N LEU A 92 14.89 7.32 -9.13
CA LEU A 92 15.91 6.31 -9.42
C LEU A 92 15.35 4.93 -9.79
N SER A 93 14.05 4.69 -9.61
CA SER A 93 13.38 3.46 -10.05
C SER A 93 12.87 3.55 -11.49
N ILE A 94 12.80 4.76 -12.05
CA ILE A 94 12.40 4.98 -13.44
C ILE A 94 13.58 4.62 -14.35
N ARG A 95 13.31 3.73 -15.29
CA ARG A 95 14.28 3.22 -16.28
C ARG A 95 13.66 3.28 -17.67
N PRO A 96 14.46 3.23 -18.75
CA PRO A 96 13.91 3.20 -20.12
C PRO A 96 12.84 2.12 -20.33
N ALA A 97 13.03 0.94 -19.73
CA ALA A 97 12.11 -0.19 -19.86
C ALA A 97 10.73 0.06 -19.23
N ASN A 98 10.62 0.89 -18.18
CA ASN A 98 9.33 1.13 -17.51
C ASN A 98 8.74 2.53 -17.75
N LEU A 99 9.42 3.38 -18.51
CA LEU A 99 8.94 4.74 -18.78
C LEU A 99 7.59 4.75 -19.49
N VAL A 100 7.42 3.91 -20.52
CA VAL A 100 6.16 3.81 -21.27
C VAL A 100 5.02 3.27 -20.39
N PRO A 101 5.20 2.19 -19.58
CA PRO A 101 4.26 1.79 -18.54
C PRO A 101 3.84 2.92 -17.60
N TYR A 102 4.78 3.71 -17.07
CA TYR A 102 4.46 4.85 -16.20
C TYR A 102 3.58 5.88 -16.89
N LEU A 103 3.95 6.31 -18.09
CA LEU A 103 3.19 7.29 -18.89
C LEU A 103 1.79 6.76 -19.24
N SER A 104 1.69 5.49 -19.65
CA SER A 104 0.42 4.83 -19.95
C SER A 104 -0.52 4.81 -18.74
N VAL A 105 -0.02 4.48 -17.57
CA VAL A 105 -0.80 4.47 -16.32
C VAL A 105 -1.24 5.89 -15.95
N ALA A 106 -0.36 6.88 -16.05
CA ALA A 106 -0.69 8.27 -15.74
C ALA A 106 -1.82 8.80 -16.63
N ILE A 107 -1.74 8.56 -17.94
CA ILE A 107 -2.74 9.03 -18.89
C ILE A 107 -4.09 8.30 -18.71
N ARG A 108 -4.05 6.98 -18.48
CA ARG A 108 -5.28 6.18 -18.32
C ARG A 108 -5.98 6.41 -16.98
N ASN A 109 -5.29 6.97 -15.98
CA ASN A 109 -5.81 7.19 -14.65
C ASN A 109 -5.82 8.66 -14.24
N LEU A 110 -6.12 9.58 -15.18
CA LEU A 110 -6.16 11.02 -14.91
C LEU A 110 -7.09 11.40 -13.76
N GLY A 111 -8.22 10.68 -13.60
CA GLY A 111 -9.13 10.86 -12.46
C GLY A 111 -8.46 10.57 -11.12
N LEU A 112 -7.69 9.47 -11.03
CA LEU A 112 -6.92 9.13 -9.84
C LEU A 112 -5.81 10.16 -9.57
N VAL A 113 -5.08 10.57 -10.61
CA VAL A 113 -4.03 11.60 -10.48
C VAL A 113 -4.63 12.92 -9.97
N SER A 114 -5.74 13.37 -10.56
CA SER A 114 -6.45 14.56 -10.11
C SER A 114 -6.94 14.45 -8.66
N TYR A 115 -7.50 13.30 -8.29
CA TYR A 115 -7.92 13.03 -6.91
C TYR A 115 -6.73 13.13 -5.93
N LEU A 116 -5.61 12.48 -6.22
CA LEU A 116 -4.42 12.50 -5.37
C LEU A 116 -3.85 13.92 -5.24
N LEU A 117 -3.82 14.70 -6.32
CA LEU A 117 -3.40 16.10 -6.26
C LEU A 117 -4.30 16.94 -5.36
N LYS A 118 -5.64 16.75 -5.43
CA LYS A 118 -6.60 17.43 -4.54
C LYS A 118 -6.39 17.03 -3.08
N GLU A 119 -6.16 15.74 -2.80
CA GLU A 119 -5.94 15.27 -1.42
C GLU A 119 -4.62 15.79 -0.83
N VAL A 120 -3.54 15.85 -1.63
CA VAL A 120 -2.25 16.42 -1.20
C VAL A 120 -2.39 17.91 -0.84
N THR A 121 -3.18 18.65 -1.61
CA THR A 121 -3.40 20.12 -1.40
C THR A 121 -4.46 20.42 -0.35
N LYS A 122 -5.18 19.41 0.17
CA LYS A 122 -6.22 19.59 1.18
C LYS A 122 -5.62 20.14 2.49
N SER A 123 -6.11 21.28 2.92
CA SER A 123 -5.63 21.96 4.14
C SER A 123 -5.87 21.12 5.40
N LYS A 124 -5.06 21.37 6.44
CA LYS A 124 -5.24 20.71 7.75
C LYS A 124 -6.65 20.96 8.32
N SER A 125 -7.17 22.19 8.19
CA SER A 125 -8.52 22.54 8.65
C SER A 125 -9.63 21.74 7.93
N LYS A 126 -9.51 21.51 6.62
CA LYS A 126 -10.46 20.69 5.88
C LYS A 126 -10.40 19.21 6.29
N LYS A 127 -9.20 18.69 6.58
CA LYS A 127 -9.04 17.33 7.10
C LYS A 127 -9.64 17.20 8.49
N PHE A 128 -9.45 18.22 9.33
CA PHE A 128 -10.04 18.27 10.66
C PHE A 128 -11.58 18.38 10.62
N ALA A 129 -12.13 19.21 9.74
CA ALA A 129 -13.57 19.27 9.51
C ALA A 129 -14.18 17.93 9.11
N SER A 130 -13.45 17.12 8.33
CA SER A 130 -13.90 15.75 8.02
C SER A 130 -13.88 14.83 9.25
N LEU A 131 -12.99 15.04 10.22
CA LEU A 131 -13.02 14.32 11.50
C LEU A 131 -14.24 14.72 12.32
N GLN A 132 -14.61 16.00 12.33
CA GLN A 132 -15.76 16.50 13.09
C GLN A 132 -17.11 15.94 12.60
N GLU A 133 -17.17 15.38 11.39
CA GLU A 133 -18.34 14.61 10.94
C GLU A 133 -18.52 13.30 11.75
N PHE A 134 -17.42 12.76 12.34
CA PHE A 134 -17.41 11.54 13.16
C PHE A 134 -17.35 11.84 14.65
N VAL A 135 -16.67 12.89 15.03
CA VAL A 135 -16.49 13.36 16.42
C VAL A 135 -16.80 14.85 16.43
N PRO A 136 -18.10 15.23 16.55
CA PRO A 136 -18.52 16.64 16.44
C PRO A 136 -17.81 17.59 17.41
N ASP A 137 -17.55 17.13 18.63
CA ASP A 137 -16.92 17.89 19.71
C ASP A 137 -15.38 17.78 19.74
N ALA A 138 -14.76 17.30 18.64
CA ALA A 138 -13.30 17.16 18.58
C ALA A 138 -12.61 18.52 18.76
N ASP A 139 -11.66 18.61 19.71
CA ASP A 139 -10.76 19.74 19.87
C ASP A 139 -9.48 19.51 19.04
N ALA A 140 -9.14 20.48 18.20
CA ALA A 140 -7.94 20.40 17.35
C ALA A 140 -6.62 20.24 18.13
N ASN A 141 -6.59 20.67 19.40
CA ASN A 141 -5.43 20.55 20.27
C ASN A 141 -5.14 19.10 20.69
N ASP A 142 -6.17 18.23 20.70
CA ASP A 142 -6.02 16.81 21.03
C ASP A 142 -5.50 15.97 19.87
N TRP A 143 -5.52 16.48 18.64
CA TRP A 143 -5.23 15.71 17.45
C TRP A 143 -3.95 16.16 16.77
N SER A 144 -3.04 15.22 16.59
CA SER A 144 -1.79 15.40 15.88
C SER A 144 -1.82 14.77 14.49
N TYR A 145 -1.00 15.30 13.58
CA TYR A 145 -0.83 14.74 12.25
C TYR A 145 0.16 13.56 12.29
N TYR A 146 -0.27 12.40 11.83
CA TYR A 146 0.52 11.17 11.87
C TYR A 146 0.71 10.59 10.47
N GLU A 147 1.97 10.44 10.03
CA GLU A 147 2.31 9.73 8.80
C GLU A 147 2.39 8.23 9.09
N ALA A 148 1.45 7.46 8.53
CA ALA A 148 1.39 6.01 8.77
C ALA A 148 2.47 5.26 7.99
N GLY A 149 2.64 5.57 6.71
CA GLY A 149 3.62 4.92 5.85
C GLY A 149 3.32 5.09 4.36
N GLN A 150 4.05 4.32 3.57
CA GLN A 150 3.96 4.35 2.11
C GLN A 150 3.28 3.08 1.60
N ARG A 151 2.39 3.24 0.64
CA ARG A 151 1.81 2.15 -0.14
C ARG A 151 2.41 2.20 -1.54
N ALA A 152 3.18 1.17 -1.90
CA ALA A 152 3.75 1.05 -3.24
C ALA A 152 2.75 0.32 -4.15
N GLN A 153 2.00 1.09 -4.95
CA GLN A 153 1.06 0.52 -5.92
C GLN A 153 1.83 0.05 -7.15
N VAL A 154 1.60 -1.19 -7.59
CA VAL A 154 2.36 -1.79 -8.70
C VAL A 154 1.89 -1.23 -10.03
N ILE A 155 2.84 -0.85 -10.88
CA ILE A 155 2.65 -0.64 -12.31
C ILE A 155 3.16 -1.89 -13.02
N LYS A 156 2.23 -2.65 -13.62
CA LYS A 156 2.52 -3.90 -14.35
C LYS A 156 2.58 -3.60 -15.85
N PRO A 157 3.65 -4.03 -16.55
CA PRO A 157 3.71 -3.88 -18.01
C PRO A 157 2.67 -4.79 -18.69
N VAL A 158 1.95 -4.24 -19.66
CA VAL A 158 0.99 -4.97 -20.51
C VAL A 158 1.13 -4.48 -21.94
N GLY A 159 1.56 -5.38 -22.84
CA GLY A 159 1.90 -5.01 -24.20
C GLY A 159 2.95 -3.91 -24.23
N ARG A 160 2.67 -2.81 -24.95
CA ARG A 160 3.55 -1.63 -25.00
C ARG A 160 3.27 -0.62 -23.88
N GLY A 161 2.24 -0.82 -23.06
CA GLY A 161 1.83 0.10 -21.99
C GLY A 161 1.99 -0.49 -20.60
N GLY A 162 1.18 0.03 -19.66
CA GLY A 162 1.11 -0.46 -18.29
C GLY A 162 -0.30 -0.34 -17.72
N VAL A 163 -0.54 -1.10 -16.67
CA VAL A 163 -1.76 -1.04 -15.86
C VAL A 163 -1.39 -0.87 -14.39
N LEU A 164 -2.26 -0.17 -13.67
CA LEU A 164 -2.13 -0.06 -12.22
C LEU A 164 -2.71 -1.34 -11.61
N GLN A 165 -1.84 -2.16 -11.03
CA GLN A 165 -2.20 -3.43 -10.41
C GLN A 165 -2.55 -3.20 -8.94
N PHE A 166 -3.77 -3.57 -8.56
CA PHE A 166 -4.17 -3.58 -7.15
C PHE A 166 -3.80 -4.92 -6.49
N GLY A 167 -3.35 -4.86 -5.24
CA GLY A 167 -2.91 -6.04 -4.51
C GLY A 167 -1.40 -6.25 -4.61
N THR A 168 -1.01 -7.52 -4.65
CA THR A 168 0.39 -7.97 -4.67
C THR A 168 0.72 -8.71 -5.97
N GLU A 169 2.00 -8.69 -6.35
CA GLU A 169 2.53 -9.37 -7.52
C GLU A 169 3.84 -10.07 -7.14
N VAL A 170 3.93 -11.37 -7.38
CA VAL A 170 5.15 -12.15 -7.14
C VAL A 170 5.95 -12.24 -8.42
N ILE A 171 7.14 -11.66 -8.41
CA ILE A 171 8.11 -11.71 -9.51
C ILE A 171 9.19 -12.71 -9.14
N THR A 172 9.38 -13.72 -9.97
CA THR A 172 10.39 -14.76 -9.77
C THR A 172 11.25 -14.86 -11.02
N SER A 173 12.57 -14.97 -10.87
CA SER A 173 13.49 -15.22 -11.98
C SER A 173 13.23 -16.60 -12.63
N ALA A 174 13.48 -16.70 -13.93
CA ALA A 174 13.25 -17.94 -14.67
C ALA A 174 14.03 -19.15 -14.12
N ASP A 175 15.20 -18.90 -13.53
CA ASP A 175 16.05 -19.92 -12.89
C ASP A 175 15.64 -20.24 -11.44
N GLY A 176 14.59 -19.57 -10.90
CA GLY A 176 14.14 -19.76 -9.53
C GLY A 176 15.10 -19.26 -8.45
N SER A 177 16.17 -18.53 -8.79
CA SER A 177 17.21 -18.10 -7.85
C SER A 177 16.77 -16.92 -6.97
N ILE A 178 15.86 -16.07 -7.46
CA ILE A 178 15.37 -14.90 -6.75
C ILE A 178 13.88 -14.73 -6.96
N SER A 179 13.18 -14.36 -5.89
CA SER A 179 11.78 -13.96 -5.94
C SER A 179 11.55 -12.72 -5.10
N GLY A 180 10.61 -11.89 -5.50
CA GLY A 180 10.24 -10.70 -4.76
C GLY A 180 8.77 -10.37 -4.89
N LEU A 181 8.19 -9.90 -3.78
CA LEU A 181 6.81 -9.44 -3.72
C LEU A 181 6.75 -7.94 -3.97
N LEU A 182 6.06 -7.54 -5.03
CA LEU A 182 5.68 -6.16 -5.28
C LEU A 182 4.25 -5.90 -4.81
N GLY A 183 3.95 -4.65 -4.50
CA GLY A 183 2.62 -4.20 -4.12
C GLY A 183 2.50 -3.87 -2.64
N ALA A 184 1.27 -3.58 -2.24
CA ALA A 184 1.02 -3.02 -0.93
C ALA A 184 0.16 -3.95 -0.06
N SER A 185 -1.11 -4.02 -0.31
CA SER A 185 -2.08 -4.69 0.56
C SER A 185 -3.08 -5.48 -0.30
N PRO A 186 -3.56 -6.63 0.19
CA PRO A 186 -3.27 -7.25 1.46
C PRO A 186 -1.90 -7.93 1.49
N GLY A 187 -1.22 -7.96 2.64
CA GLY A 187 0.08 -8.63 2.82
C GLY A 187 0.00 -9.73 3.86
N ALA A 188 -0.29 -9.35 5.12
CA ALA A 188 -0.33 -10.31 6.21
C ALA A 188 -1.40 -11.41 6.06
N SER A 189 -2.62 -11.03 5.65
CA SER A 189 -3.73 -11.97 5.48
C SER A 189 -3.56 -12.97 4.32
N VAL A 190 -2.71 -12.66 3.34
CA VAL A 190 -2.42 -13.54 2.20
C VAL A 190 -1.01 -14.13 2.25
N SER A 191 -0.28 -13.93 3.35
CA SER A 191 1.13 -14.32 3.45
C SER A 191 1.36 -15.82 3.20
N VAL A 192 0.49 -16.67 3.71
CA VAL A 192 0.60 -18.12 3.53
C VAL A 192 0.47 -18.49 2.05
N SER A 193 -0.59 -18.03 1.37
CA SER A 193 -0.79 -18.33 -0.06
C SER A 193 0.32 -17.74 -0.93
N VAL A 194 0.81 -16.54 -0.61
CA VAL A 194 1.94 -15.92 -1.31
C VAL A 194 3.23 -16.73 -1.12
N MET A 195 3.51 -17.22 0.08
CA MET A 195 4.70 -18.04 0.32
C MET A 195 4.62 -19.40 -0.37
N LEU A 196 3.45 -20.01 -0.44
CA LEU A 196 3.25 -21.22 -1.24
C LEU A 196 3.49 -20.97 -2.74
N GLU A 197 3.00 -19.86 -3.27
CA GLU A 197 3.27 -19.44 -4.65
C GLU A 197 4.77 -19.22 -4.91
N VAL A 198 5.47 -18.57 -3.98
CA VAL A 198 6.93 -18.36 -4.06
C VAL A 198 7.67 -19.69 -4.08
N LEU A 199 7.34 -20.61 -3.15
CA LEU A 199 7.96 -21.95 -3.11
C LEU A 199 7.72 -22.73 -4.39
N GLN A 200 6.48 -22.72 -4.90
CA GLN A 200 6.13 -23.40 -6.15
C GLN A 200 6.90 -22.85 -7.36
N LYS A 201 7.09 -21.52 -7.42
CA LYS A 201 7.80 -20.88 -8.53
C LYS A 201 9.32 -21.07 -8.45
N MET A 202 9.89 -21.01 -7.24
CA MET A 202 11.33 -21.11 -7.05
C MET A 202 11.83 -22.54 -7.07
N GLN A 203 11.05 -23.48 -6.52
CA GLN A 203 11.47 -24.87 -6.32
C GLN A 203 10.32 -25.83 -6.63
N PRO A 204 9.87 -25.92 -7.88
CA PRO A 204 8.67 -26.68 -8.24
C PRO A 204 8.74 -28.18 -7.87
N THR A 205 9.88 -28.82 -8.10
CA THR A 205 10.08 -30.25 -7.75
C THR A 205 9.97 -30.48 -6.25
N GLN A 206 10.68 -29.69 -5.44
CA GLN A 206 10.65 -29.83 -3.98
C GLN A 206 9.30 -29.43 -3.41
N PHE A 207 8.58 -28.48 -4.03
CA PHE A 207 7.22 -28.13 -3.67
C PHE A 207 6.28 -29.33 -3.86
N ASP A 208 6.36 -30.02 -5.00
CA ASP A 208 5.54 -31.19 -5.30
C ASP A 208 5.81 -32.34 -4.32
N GLU A 209 7.08 -32.62 -4.00
CA GLU A 209 7.48 -33.60 -2.99
C GLU A 209 6.97 -33.24 -1.57
N SER A 210 6.84 -31.95 -1.27
CA SER A 210 6.45 -31.45 0.04
C SER A 210 4.93 -31.32 0.24
N LYS A 211 4.11 -31.52 -0.79
CA LYS A 211 2.64 -31.31 -0.71
C LYS A 211 1.96 -32.06 0.44
N ALA A 212 2.33 -33.32 0.68
CA ALA A 212 1.77 -34.09 1.77
C ALA A 212 2.13 -33.55 3.16
N ALA A 213 3.33 -32.99 3.32
CA ALA A 213 3.76 -32.34 4.56
C ALA A 213 3.08 -30.99 4.73
N ILE A 214 2.94 -30.21 3.67
CA ILE A 214 2.25 -28.92 3.67
C ILE A 214 0.77 -29.12 4.04
N ALA A 215 0.09 -30.12 3.47
CA ALA A 215 -1.32 -30.42 3.79
C ALA A 215 -1.54 -30.80 5.26
N LYS A 216 -0.53 -31.39 5.93
CA LYS A 216 -0.61 -31.63 7.37
C LYS A 216 -0.52 -30.37 8.21
N LEU A 217 0.23 -29.37 7.74
CA LEU A 217 0.39 -28.07 8.41
C LEU A 217 -0.73 -27.10 8.08
N ILE A 218 -1.27 -27.20 6.88
CA ILE A 218 -2.34 -26.35 6.35
C ILE A 218 -3.47 -27.26 5.83
N PRO A 219 -4.43 -27.64 6.68
CA PRO A 219 -5.48 -28.60 6.30
C PRO A 219 -6.37 -28.17 5.12
N SER A 220 -6.38 -26.88 4.80
CA SER A 220 -7.11 -26.30 3.66
C SER A 220 -6.29 -26.23 2.36
N PHE A 221 -5.06 -26.74 2.35
CA PHE A 221 -4.16 -26.74 1.20
C PHE A 221 -4.57 -27.75 0.12
#